data_c676cf1cc0e520646671b72d1a06e271
#
_entry.id   c676cf1cc0e520646671b72d1a06e271
#
_cell.length_a   1.000
_cell.length_b   1.000
_cell.length_c   1.000
_cell.angle_alpha   90.00
_cell.angle_beta   90.00
_cell.angle_gamma   90.00
#
_symmetry.space_group_name_H-M   'P 1'
#
loop_
_entity.id
_entity.type
_entity.pdbx_description
1 polymer ?
#
loop_
_entity_poly.entity_id
_entity_poly.type
_entity_poly.pdbx_seq_one_letter_code
_entity_poly.pdbx_strand_id
1 'polypeptide(L)'
;MCNFKSGLIFKNRVVLAPEGNESHSDLLESMNIEDSRLNASKMFVRAELTPPDGNKAADIEKWKFRVDQDITPEWYSDDPKRYEQEFRMAVSDWIKDRFVVMCGHAWVPIKTDENGTYYLMDGKFDNMEFGKTNNYAESNIRKALNDSDLTAELKKEFGDRIVPITTDLLSLDGLDDYGKVEGDILAIPTIDLYRECRKKITKLDSWWWLATPDSTTSGYGSDDVQYVSSGGDVGCDWCDYVGAVRPFFILKS
;
A
#
# COMPACT_ATOMS: atom_id res chain seq x y z
N MET A 1 -2.32 -1.52 -1.51
CA MET A 1 -3.27 -1.21 -2.60
C MET A 1 -4.53 -2.00 -2.37
N CYS A 2 -5.71 -1.39 -2.54
CA CYS A 2 -6.90 -2.19 -2.65
C CYS A 2 -6.70 -3.21 -3.79
N ASN A 3 -7.07 -4.46 -3.57
CA ASN A 3 -6.91 -5.54 -4.55
C ASN A 3 -7.77 -5.33 -5.82
N PHE A 4 -8.51 -4.23 -5.87
CA PHE A 4 -9.36 -3.83 -6.99
C PHE A 4 -9.69 -2.34 -6.90
N LYS A 5 -10.16 -1.76 -7.98
CA LYS A 5 -10.74 -0.42 -8.01
C LYS A 5 -12.16 -0.50 -8.53
N SER A 6 -13.12 -0.10 -7.71
CA SER A 6 -14.54 -0.09 -8.08
C SER A 6 -15.03 1.32 -8.41
N GLY A 7 -16.14 1.40 -9.09
CA GLY A 7 -16.78 2.66 -9.45
C GLY A 7 -18.07 2.50 -10.22
N LEU A 8 -18.64 3.64 -10.57
CA LEU A 8 -19.86 3.75 -11.36
C LEU A 8 -19.56 4.40 -12.71
N ILE A 9 -20.03 3.76 -13.77
CA ILE A 9 -19.99 4.29 -15.14
C ILE A 9 -21.38 4.88 -15.42
N PHE A 10 -21.43 6.17 -15.69
CA PHE A 10 -22.58 6.86 -16.22
C PHE A 10 -22.39 7.08 -17.72
N LYS A 11 -23.47 7.39 -18.46
CA LYS A 11 -23.39 7.63 -19.90
C LYS A 11 -22.31 8.64 -20.31
N ASN A 12 -22.06 9.64 -19.46
CA ASN A 12 -21.15 10.76 -19.77
C ASN A 12 -19.97 10.91 -18.80
N ARG A 13 -19.80 10.02 -17.83
CA ARG A 13 -18.70 10.09 -16.85
C ARG A 13 -18.48 8.79 -16.12
N VAL A 14 -17.27 8.65 -15.58
CA VAL A 14 -16.90 7.61 -14.60
C VAL A 14 -16.70 8.26 -13.25
N VAL A 15 -17.15 7.59 -12.17
CA VAL A 15 -16.93 8.00 -10.79
C VAL A 15 -16.33 6.82 -10.05
N LEU A 16 -15.09 6.98 -9.57
CA LEU A 16 -14.39 5.93 -8.81
C LEU A 16 -14.78 6.00 -7.33
N ALA A 17 -14.89 4.83 -6.70
CA ALA A 17 -15.11 4.75 -5.27
C ALA A 17 -13.94 5.36 -4.49
N PRO A 18 -14.21 6.02 -3.33
CA PRO A 18 -13.18 6.57 -2.46
C PRO A 18 -12.22 5.48 -1.98
N GLU A 19 -10.98 5.88 -1.70
CA GLU A 19 -9.99 4.98 -1.12
C GLU A 19 -10.39 4.55 0.29
N GLY A 20 -10.24 3.25 0.55
CA GLY A 20 -10.62 2.65 1.85
C GLY A 20 -12.11 2.34 1.98
N ASN A 21 -12.90 2.68 0.97
CA ASN A 21 -14.32 2.37 0.88
C ASN A 21 -14.66 1.99 -0.56
N GLU A 22 -14.33 0.78 -0.95
CA GLU A 22 -14.44 0.31 -2.34
C GLU A 22 -15.85 -0.23 -2.68
N SER A 23 -16.82 -0.06 -1.78
CA SER A 23 -18.17 -0.55 -2.00
C SER A 23 -18.98 0.38 -2.90
N HIS A 24 -19.73 -0.20 -3.84
CA HIS A 24 -20.67 0.56 -4.67
C HIS A 24 -21.80 1.19 -3.84
N SER A 25 -22.20 0.55 -2.73
CA SER A 25 -23.24 1.05 -1.85
C SER A 25 -22.86 2.38 -1.22
N ASP A 26 -21.64 2.47 -0.68
CA ASP A 26 -21.15 3.70 -0.06
C ASP A 26 -20.96 4.83 -1.06
N LEU A 27 -20.54 4.47 -2.29
CA LEU A 27 -20.43 5.43 -3.39
C LEU A 27 -21.81 6.00 -3.77
N LEU A 28 -22.84 5.15 -3.86
CA LEU A 28 -24.21 5.57 -4.13
C LEU A 28 -24.79 6.45 -3.03
N GLU A 29 -24.53 6.09 -1.78
CA GLU A 29 -24.93 6.88 -0.60
C GLU A 29 -24.27 8.26 -0.62
N SER A 30 -22.97 8.33 -0.88
CA SER A 30 -22.21 9.60 -0.99
C SER A 30 -22.75 10.52 -2.10
N MET A 31 -23.39 9.94 -3.12
CA MET A 31 -23.99 10.66 -4.25
C MET A 31 -25.50 10.93 -4.06
N ASN A 32 -26.11 10.55 -2.93
CA ASN A 32 -27.54 10.59 -2.67
C ASN A 32 -28.38 9.85 -3.73
N ILE A 33 -27.86 8.71 -4.22
CA ILE A 33 -28.57 7.87 -5.20
C ILE A 33 -29.20 6.69 -4.45
N GLU A 34 -30.53 6.58 -4.51
CA GLU A 34 -31.23 5.41 -4.02
C GLU A 34 -30.97 4.19 -4.91
N ASP A 35 -30.45 3.11 -4.32
CA ASP A 35 -30.20 1.84 -4.99
C ASP A 35 -31.52 1.04 -5.17
N SER A 36 -32.46 1.58 -5.92
CA SER A 36 -33.57 0.77 -6.42
C SER A 36 -33.09 0.05 -7.69
N ARG A 37 -33.12 -1.29 -7.70
CA ARG A 37 -32.64 -2.12 -8.84
C ARG A 37 -33.19 -1.70 -10.20
N LEU A 38 -34.40 -1.18 -10.27
CA LEU A 38 -35.06 -0.69 -11.49
C LEU A 38 -34.51 0.65 -11.99
N ASN A 39 -34.11 1.55 -11.09
CA ASN A 39 -33.53 2.83 -11.45
C ASN A 39 -32.02 2.72 -11.69
N ALA A 40 -31.32 1.87 -10.94
CA ALA A 40 -29.89 1.61 -11.08
C ALA A 40 -29.53 1.14 -12.49
N SER A 41 -30.29 0.20 -13.06
CA SER A 41 -30.04 -0.35 -14.39
C SER A 41 -30.20 0.64 -15.55
N LYS A 42 -30.78 1.82 -15.32
CA LYS A 42 -30.94 2.88 -16.33
C LYS A 42 -29.93 4.00 -16.22
N MET A 43 -29.41 4.23 -15.01
CA MET A 43 -28.61 5.41 -14.70
C MET A 43 -27.12 5.17 -14.78
N PHE A 44 -26.64 4.00 -14.36
CA PHE A 44 -25.22 3.69 -14.26
C PHE A 44 -24.93 2.19 -14.38
N VAL A 45 -23.66 1.87 -14.58
CA VAL A 45 -23.09 0.52 -14.55
C VAL A 45 -22.07 0.43 -13.43
N ARG A 46 -22.17 -0.59 -12.59
CA ARG A 46 -21.16 -0.91 -11.57
C ARG A 46 -20.01 -1.65 -12.23
N ALA A 47 -18.81 -1.15 -12.04
CA ALA A 47 -17.62 -1.72 -12.65
C ALA A 47 -16.47 -1.87 -11.65
N GLU A 48 -15.65 -2.87 -11.89
CA GLU A 48 -14.42 -3.15 -11.14
C GLU A 48 -13.26 -3.42 -12.07
N LEU A 49 -12.06 -2.99 -11.64
CA LEU A 49 -10.77 -3.39 -12.18
C LEU A 49 -9.96 -4.09 -11.09
N THR A 50 -9.53 -5.33 -11.35
CA THR A 50 -8.77 -6.15 -10.41
C THR A 50 -7.41 -6.48 -11.02
N PRO A 51 -6.27 -6.14 -10.36
CA PRO A 51 -4.96 -6.51 -10.84
C PRO A 51 -4.75 -8.03 -10.77
N PRO A 52 -4.01 -8.63 -11.72
CA PRO A 52 -3.79 -10.08 -11.75
C PRO A 52 -3.03 -10.61 -10.54
N ASP A 53 -2.08 -9.84 -9.98
CA ASP A 53 -1.19 -10.24 -8.88
C ASP A 53 -1.02 -9.12 -7.83
N GLY A 54 -2.10 -8.60 -7.32
CA GLY A 54 -2.16 -7.72 -6.14
C GLY A 54 -1.39 -6.39 -6.15
N ASN A 55 -0.30 -6.20 -6.90
CA ASN A 55 0.62 -5.11 -6.65
C ASN A 55 1.22 -4.38 -7.87
N LYS A 56 0.83 -4.70 -9.09
CA LYS A 56 1.45 -4.03 -10.25
C LYS A 56 0.54 -2.97 -10.83
N ALA A 57 0.61 -1.76 -10.29
CA ALA A 57 -0.08 -0.58 -10.85
C ALA A 57 0.36 -0.25 -12.29
N ALA A 58 1.52 -0.76 -12.73
CA ALA A 58 2.16 -0.39 -13.98
C ALA A 58 1.48 -0.91 -15.26
N ASP A 59 0.58 -1.88 -15.18
CA ASP A 59 0.04 -2.55 -16.36
C ASP A 59 -1.47 -2.71 -16.28
N ILE A 60 -2.16 -1.58 -16.23
CA ILE A 60 -3.62 -1.51 -16.07
C ILE A 60 -4.38 -2.23 -17.21
N GLU A 61 -3.76 -2.39 -18.37
CA GLU A 61 -4.33 -3.13 -19.50
C GLU A 61 -4.51 -4.62 -19.19
N LYS A 62 -3.69 -5.17 -18.30
CA LYS A 62 -3.78 -6.56 -17.83
C LYS A 62 -4.75 -6.76 -16.68
N TRP A 63 -5.27 -5.69 -16.10
CA TRP A 63 -6.24 -5.79 -15.03
C TRP A 63 -7.55 -6.36 -15.54
N LYS A 64 -8.14 -7.28 -14.78
CA LYS A 64 -9.43 -7.88 -15.13
C LYS A 64 -10.55 -6.86 -14.90
N PHE A 65 -11.21 -6.47 -15.99
CA PHE A 65 -12.42 -5.66 -15.93
C PHE A 65 -13.65 -6.54 -15.71
N ARG A 66 -14.55 -6.10 -14.83
CA ARG A 66 -15.81 -6.77 -14.54
C ARG A 66 -16.91 -5.74 -14.38
N VAL A 67 -18.08 -6.09 -14.91
CA VAL A 67 -19.34 -5.40 -14.64
C VAL A 67 -20.09 -6.20 -13.58
N ASP A 68 -20.48 -5.54 -12.51
CA ASP A 68 -21.14 -6.16 -11.35
C ASP A 68 -22.63 -5.82 -11.34
N GLN A 69 -23.36 -6.27 -12.35
CA GLN A 69 -24.83 -6.21 -12.38
C GLN A 69 -25.41 -7.14 -13.45
N ASP A 70 -26.61 -7.68 -13.17
CA ASP A 70 -27.29 -8.65 -14.05
C ASP A 70 -27.88 -7.99 -15.30
N ILE A 71 -28.27 -6.72 -15.21
CA ILE A 71 -28.92 -5.99 -16.30
C ILE A 71 -28.16 -4.69 -16.52
N THR A 72 -27.61 -4.53 -17.73
CA THR A 72 -26.95 -3.30 -18.18
C THR A 72 -27.89 -2.40 -18.95
N PRO A 73 -27.73 -1.06 -18.85
CA PRO A 73 -28.52 -0.13 -19.66
C PRO A 73 -28.19 -0.29 -21.17
N GLU A 74 -29.17 0.01 -22.02
CA GLU A 74 -29.01 -0.05 -23.47
C GLU A 74 -27.82 0.78 -23.95
N TRP A 75 -27.67 2.01 -23.47
CA TRP A 75 -26.54 2.88 -23.82
C TRP A 75 -25.15 2.29 -23.49
N TYR A 76 -25.05 1.41 -22.48
CA TYR A 76 -23.81 0.70 -22.18
C TYR A 76 -23.63 -0.48 -23.15
N SER A 77 -24.71 -1.22 -23.42
CA SER A 77 -24.69 -2.39 -24.28
C SER A 77 -24.38 -2.04 -25.75
N ASP A 78 -24.64 -0.81 -26.16
CA ASP A 78 -24.32 -0.32 -27.50
C ASP A 78 -22.82 -0.22 -27.77
N ASP A 79 -22.01 0.14 -26.73
CA ASP A 79 -20.56 0.25 -26.88
C ASP A 79 -19.81 -0.07 -25.56
N PRO A 80 -19.85 -1.32 -25.09
CA PRO A 80 -19.25 -1.71 -23.81
C PRO A 80 -17.72 -1.54 -23.78
N LYS A 81 -17.04 -1.66 -24.93
CA LYS A 81 -15.58 -1.49 -25.03
C LYS A 81 -15.16 -0.05 -24.78
N ARG A 82 -15.91 0.91 -25.26
CA ARG A 82 -15.65 2.33 -24.98
C ARG A 82 -15.73 2.60 -23.48
N TYR A 83 -16.76 2.12 -22.81
CA TYR A 83 -16.94 2.35 -21.37
C TYR A 83 -15.90 1.61 -20.53
N GLU A 84 -15.48 0.43 -20.96
CA GLU A 84 -14.32 -0.23 -20.34
C GLU A 84 -13.05 0.62 -20.45
N GLN A 85 -12.76 1.18 -21.62
CA GLN A 85 -11.60 2.05 -21.83
C GLN A 85 -11.67 3.32 -20.98
N GLU A 86 -12.83 3.98 -20.94
CA GLU A 86 -13.04 5.16 -20.10
C GLU A 86 -12.83 4.85 -18.62
N PHE A 87 -13.27 3.69 -18.13
CA PHE A 87 -13.04 3.25 -16.77
C PHE A 87 -11.55 2.96 -16.50
N ARG A 88 -10.87 2.28 -17.41
CA ARG A 88 -9.41 2.05 -17.32
C ARG A 88 -8.63 3.35 -17.29
N MET A 89 -9.00 4.33 -18.11
CA MET A 89 -8.38 5.66 -18.12
C MET A 89 -8.57 6.35 -16.76
N ALA A 90 -9.78 6.37 -16.21
CA ALA A 90 -10.06 6.98 -14.90
C ALA A 90 -9.24 6.33 -13.78
N VAL A 91 -9.12 4.99 -13.78
CA VAL A 91 -8.27 4.27 -12.81
C VAL A 91 -6.79 4.55 -13.03
N SER A 92 -6.34 4.63 -14.29
CA SER A 92 -4.95 5.00 -14.63
C SER A 92 -4.58 6.38 -14.10
N ASP A 93 -5.46 7.35 -14.29
CA ASP A 93 -5.22 8.73 -13.81
C ASP A 93 -5.24 8.77 -12.28
N TRP A 94 -6.16 8.07 -11.64
CA TRP A 94 -6.17 7.92 -10.18
C TRP A 94 -4.87 7.30 -9.64
N ILE A 95 -4.29 6.31 -10.35
CA ILE A 95 -3.00 5.71 -10.00
C ILE A 95 -1.88 6.75 -10.12
N LYS A 96 -1.81 7.47 -11.25
CA LYS A 96 -0.77 8.49 -11.50
C LYS A 96 -0.77 9.61 -10.45
N ASP A 97 -1.96 9.99 -9.98
CA ASP A 97 -2.10 11.04 -8.96
C ASP A 97 -1.63 10.61 -7.56
N ARG A 98 -1.56 9.31 -7.30
CA ARG A 98 -1.31 8.77 -5.95
C ARG A 98 -0.03 7.97 -5.83
N PHE A 99 0.38 7.33 -6.90
CA PHE A 99 1.49 6.38 -6.90
C PHE A 99 2.53 6.75 -7.94
N VAL A 100 3.78 6.49 -7.57
CA VAL A 100 4.90 6.52 -8.50
C VAL A 100 5.34 5.08 -8.76
N VAL A 101 5.49 4.71 -10.03
CA VAL A 101 6.00 3.37 -10.39
C VAL A 101 7.50 3.46 -10.59
N MET A 102 8.26 2.73 -9.77
CA MET A 102 9.72 2.65 -9.83
C MET A 102 10.15 1.19 -9.62
N CYS A 103 11.11 0.71 -10.41
CA CYS A 103 11.59 -0.68 -10.36
C CYS A 103 10.45 -1.71 -10.36
N GLY A 104 9.43 -1.52 -11.20
CA GLY A 104 8.28 -2.43 -11.34
C GLY A 104 7.28 -2.47 -10.17
N HIS A 105 7.47 -1.63 -9.15
CA HIS A 105 6.59 -1.54 -7.98
C HIS A 105 5.91 -0.18 -7.90
N ALA A 106 4.71 -0.14 -7.30
CA ALA A 106 4.02 1.08 -6.95
C ALA A 106 4.48 1.60 -5.57
N TRP A 107 4.71 2.90 -5.49
CA TRP A 107 5.19 3.57 -4.29
C TRP A 107 4.33 4.77 -3.94
N VAL A 108 4.03 4.95 -2.67
CA VAL A 108 3.29 6.11 -2.16
C VAL A 108 4.28 7.10 -1.59
N PRO A 109 4.31 8.36 -2.05
CA PRO A 109 5.09 9.41 -1.40
C PRO A 109 4.41 9.80 -0.07
N ILE A 110 4.94 9.30 1.04
CA ILE A 110 4.33 9.48 2.37
C ILE A 110 4.81 10.74 3.10
N LYS A 111 6.05 11.19 2.84
CA LYS A 111 6.68 12.34 3.49
C LYS A 111 7.70 12.99 2.55
N THR A 112 7.89 14.30 2.69
CA THR A 112 9.02 15.03 2.11
C THR A 112 9.59 15.97 3.17
N ASP A 113 10.90 15.92 3.38
CA ASP A 113 11.66 16.79 4.28
C ASP A 113 13.03 17.16 3.68
N GLU A 114 13.95 17.68 4.49
CA GLU A 114 15.31 18.04 4.07
C GLU A 114 16.14 16.86 3.54
N ASN A 115 15.83 15.63 3.93
CA ASN A 115 16.51 14.44 3.46
C ASN A 115 16.00 14.00 2.08
N GLY A 116 14.75 14.36 1.74
CA GLY A 116 14.13 13.99 0.47
C GLY A 116 12.70 13.51 0.61
N THR A 117 12.23 12.77 -0.40
CA THR A 117 10.89 12.17 -0.41
C THR A 117 10.96 10.69 -0.03
N TYR A 118 10.14 10.31 0.94
CA TYR A 118 9.99 8.94 1.46
C TYR A 118 8.92 8.22 0.66
N TYR A 119 9.31 7.14 0.00
CA TYR A 119 8.44 6.32 -0.83
C TYR A 119 8.17 4.97 -0.16
N LEU A 120 6.96 4.77 0.35
CA LEU A 120 6.52 3.50 0.93
C LEU A 120 5.93 2.61 -0.17
N MET A 121 6.32 1.34 -0.22
CA MET A 121 5.76 0.39 -1.18
C MET A 121 4.22 0.31 -1.02
N ASP A 122 3.50 0.47 -2.11
CA ASP A 122 2.06 0.24 -2.14
C ASP A 122 1.79 -1.24 -2.40
N GLY A 123 1.66 -1.99 -1.33
CA GLY A 123 1.60 -3.44 -1.31
C GLY A 123 2.64 -4.02 -0.36
N LYS A 124 3.01 -5.26 -0.57
CA LYS A 124 4.00 -5.97 0.23
C LYS A 124 5.17 -6.45 -0.64
N PHE A 125 6.35 -6.45 -0.06
CA PHE A 125 7.54 -7.07 -0.64
C PHE A 125 7.43 -8.59 -0.56
N ASP A 126 7.12 -9.11 0.64
CA ASP A 126 6.95 -10.54 0.92
C ASP A 126 6.15 -10.73 2.21
N ASN A 127 5.92 -11.99 2.59
CA ASN A 127 5.46 -12.36 3.92
C ASN A 127 6.56 -13.21 4.58
N MET A 128 7.03 -12.80 5.76
CA MET A 128 8.07 -13.54 6.47
C MET A 128 8.03 -13.29 7.98
N GLU A 129 8.71 -14.17 8.72
CA GLU A 129 9.02 -13.95 10.11
C GLU A 129 9.93 -12.74 10.26
N PHE A 130 9.72 -11.95 11.31
CA PHE A 130 10.60 -10.83 11.61
C PHE A 130 12.04 -11.30 11.88
N GLY A 131 12.18 -12.26 12.80
CA GLY A 131 13.46 -12.83 13.16
C GLY A 131 13.39 -13.72 14.40
N LYS A 132 14.53 -14.01 14.99
CA LYS A 132 14.62 -14.74 16.26
C LYS A 132 14.38 -13.86 17.49
N THR A 133 14.56 -12.57 17.33
CA THR A 133 14.35 -11.52 18.33
C THR A 133 13.70 -10.32 17.65
N ASN A 134 13.20 -9.39 18.43
CA ASN A 134 12.60 -8.16 17.95
C ASN A 134 13.62 -7.07 17.56
N ASN A 135 14.92 -7.40 17.55
CA ASN A 135 15.98 -6.49 17.11
C ASN A 135 16.02 -6.43 15.56
N TYR A 136 15.56 -5.32 14.99
CA TYR A 136 15.56 -5.12 13.54
C TYR A 136 16.96 -5.21 12.92
N ALA A 137 18.01 -4.84 13.64
CA ALA A 137 19.40 -4.90 13.14
C ALA A 137 19.80 -6.33 12.71
N GLU A 138 19.25 -7.35 13.38
CA GLU A 138 19.54 -8.77 13.16
C GLU A 138 18.39 -9.52 12.46
N SER A 139 17.34 -8.81 12.07
CA SER A 139 16.10 -9.40 11.56
C SER A 139 16.27 -10.09 10.19
N ASN A 140 15.45 -11.11 9.97
CA ASN A 140 15.31 -11.74 8.65
C ASN A 140 14.86 -10.73 7.59
N ILE A 141 13.98 -9.81 7.98
CA ILE A 141 13.41 -8.78 7.12
C ILE A 141 14.51 -7.84 6.60
N ARG A 142 15.33 -7.28 7.51
CA ARG A 142 16.42 -6.38 7.12
C ARG A 142 17.40 -7.08 6.18
N LYS A 143 17.77 -8.32 6.48
CA LYS A 143 18.65 -9.11 5.63
C LYS A 143 18.04 -9.33 4.24
N ALA A 144 16.77 -9.78 4.17
CA ALA A 144 16.08 -10.01 2.91
C ALA A 144 15.96 -8.75 2.06
N LEU A 145 15.69 -7.59 2.67
CA LEU A 145 15.61 -6.31 1.96
C LEU A 145 16.97 -5.89 1.40
N ASN A 146 18.04 -5.98 2.19
CA ASN A 146 19.39 -5.59 1.75
C ASN A 146 19.95 -6.51 0.66
N ASP A 147 19.64 -7.80 0.70
CA ASP A 147 20.10 -8.80 -0.27
C ASP A 147 19.19 -8.90 -1.50
N SER A 148 18.11 -8.12 -1.58
CA SER A 148 17.11 -8.23 -2.65
C SER A 148 17.56 -7.64 -3.97
N ASP A 149 17.02 -8.21 -5.07
CA ASP A 149 17.15 -7.65 -6.41
C ASP A 149 16.58 -6.23 -6.48
N LEU A 150 15.49 -5.96 -5.73
CA LEU A 150 14.88 -4.63 -5.66
C LEU A 150 15.87 -3.57 -5.13
N THR A 151 16.63 -3.88 -4.09
CA THR A 151 17.69 -2.99 -3.59
C THR A 151 18.77 -2.74 -4.64
N ALA A 152 19.15 -3.77 -5.38
CA ALA A 152 20.13 -3.64 -6.46
C ALA A 152 19.59 -2.80 -7.64
N GLU A 153 18.32 -2.98 -8.02
CA GLU A 153 17.65 -2.21 -9.05
C GLU A 153 17.51 -0.73 -8.67
N LEU A 154 17.08 -0.43 -7.44
CA LEU A 154 17.00 0.94 -6.93
C LEU A 154 18.36 1.64 -6.96
N LYS A 155 19.42 0.97 -6.49
CA LYS A 155 20.80 1.50 -6.57
C LYS A 155 21.22 1.79 -8.01
N LYS A 156 20.89 0.90 -8.92
CA LYS A 156 21.23 1.04 -10.35
C LYS A 156 20.47 2.21 -11.00
N GLU A 157 19.19 2.37 -10.67
CA GLU A 157 18.33 3.39 -11.29
C GLU A 157 18.60 4.79 -10.73
N PHE A 158 18.78 4.91 -9.41
CA PHE A 158 18.83 6.21 -8.74
C PHE A 158 20.23 6.62 -8.23
N GLY A 159 21.13 5.68 -8.02
CA GLY A 159 22.53 5.95 -7.62
C GLY A 159 22.62 6.88 -6.39
N ASP A 160 23.37 7.98 -6.53
CA ASP A 160 23.63 8.96 -5.47
C ASP A 160 22.38 9.77 -5.04
N ARG A 161 21.26 9.61 -5.74
CA ARG A 161 19.99 10.21 -5.32
C ARG A 161 19.33 9.45 -4.17
N ILE A 162 19.68 8.18 -3.96
CA ILE A 162 19.18 7.44 -2.80
C ILE A 162 19.85 7.98 -1.53
N VAL A 163 19.02 8.23 -0.53
CA VAL A 163 19.49 8.60 0.79
C VAL A 163 19.54 7.34 1.67
N PRO A 164 20.73 6.97 2.19
CA PRO A 164 20.81 5.88 3.15
C PRO A 164 19.95 6.15 4.38
N ILE A 165 19.18 5.16 4.78
CA ILE A 165 18.25 5.25 5.91
C ILE A 165 18.99 4.99 7.22
N THR A 166 18.69 5.81 8.22
CA THR A 166 19.00 5.54 9.62
C THR A 166 17.69 5.17 10.33
N THR A 167 17.60 3.94 10.85
CA THR A 167 16.45 3.44 11.62
C THR A 167 16.80 3.49 13.11
N ASP A 168 16.06 4.27 13.87
CA ASP A 168 16.14 4.30 15.32
C ASP A 168 15.35 3.13 15.90
N LEU A 169 15.99 2.30 16.72
CA LEU A 169 15.39 1.10 17.30
C LEU A 169 14.95 1.31 18.76
N LEU A 170 14.66 2.56 19.12
CA LEU A 170 14.03 2.87 20.40
C LEU A 170 12.74 2.05 20.53
N SER A 171 12.62 1.27 21.60
CA SER A 171 11.44 0.44 21.84
C SER A 171 10.20 1.28 22.17
N LEU A 172 9.03 0.68 22.09
CA LEU A 172 7.78 1.37 22.39
C LEU A 172 7.73 1.88 23.84
N ASP A 173 8.35 1.14 24.77
CA ASP A 173 8.47 1.51 26.20
C ASP A 173 9.68 2.39 26.52
N GLY A 174 10.45 2.82 25.50
CA GLY A 174 11.49 3.84 25.62
C GLY A 174 12.89 3.32 25.96
N LEU A 175 13.17 2.03 25.79
CA LEU A 175 14.50 1.44 25.95
C LEU A 175 15.31 1.54 24.66
N ASP A 176 16.60 1.89 24.74
CA ASP A 176 17.48 2.14 23.59
C ASP A 176 18.60 1.09 23.43
N ASP A 177 18.42 -0.10 23.97
CA ASP A 177 19.41 -1.18 23.98
C ASP A 177 19.92 -1.55 22.59
N TYR A 178 19.10 -1.37 21.55
CA TYR A 178 19.44 -1.74 20.18
C TYR A 178 20.06 -0.59 19.37
N GLY A 179 20.00 0.64 19.88
CA GLY A 179 20.57 1.81 19.23
C GLY A 179 19.98 2.11 17.87
N LYS A 180 20.85 2.32 16.88
CA LYS A 180 20.44 2.70 15.50
C LYS A 180 21.07 1.78 14.47
N VAL A 181 20.34 1.57 13.39
CA VAL A 181 20.83 0.91 12.17
C VAL A 181 21.00 1.95 11.08
N GLU A 182 22.15 1.96 10.45
CA GLU A 182 22.51 2.96 9.45
C GLU A 182 22.85 2.31 8.11
N GLY A 183 22.63 3.06 7.03
CA GLY A 183 23.11 2.72 5.70
C GLY A 183 22.17 1.83 4.86
N ASP A 184 21.00 1.47 5.35
CA ASP A 184 20.03 0.69 4.59
C ASP A 184 19.45 1.51 3.41
N ILE A 185 19.25 0.87 2.28
CA ILE A 185 18.55 1.47 1.12
C ILE A 185 17.04 1.25 1.22
N LEU A 186 16.65 0.06 1.63
CA LEU A 186 15.29 -0.30 1.95
C LEU A 186 15.20 -0.64 3.43
N ALA A 187 14.20 -0.07 4.11
CA ALA A 187 13.88 -0.39 5.49
C ALA A 187 12.36 -0.49 5.65
N ILE A 188 11.89 -1.15 6.72
CA ILE A 188 10.48 -1.04 7.12
C ILE A 188 10.28 0.17 8.05
N PRO A 189 9.10 0.80 8.05
CA PRO A 189 8.84 1.97 8.88
C PRO A 189 8.95 1.67 10.38
N THR A 190 9.41 2.64 11.14
CA THR A 190 9.21 2.67 12.60
C THR A 190 7.77 3.07 12.93
N ILE A 191 7.34 2.85 14.17
CA ILE A 191 6.03 3.29 14.64
C ILE A 191 5.87 4.82 14.53
N ASP A 192 6.93 5.56 14.73
CA ASP A 192 6.90 7.03 14.66
C ASP A 192 6.71 7.52 13.22
N LEU A 193 7.45 6.94 12.26
CA LEU A 193 7.23 7.23 10.85
C LEU A 193 5.80 6.87 10.42
N TYR A 194 5.29 5.71 10.89
CA TYR A 194 3.90 5.34 10.63
C TYR A 194 2.90 6.34 11.20
N ARG A 195 3.05 6.75 12.46
CA ARG A 195 2.16 7.73 13.12
C ARG A 195 2.17 9.07 12.40
N GLU A 196 3.35 9.56 12.05
CA GLU A 196 3.51 10.82 11.30
C GLU A 196 2.80 10.78 9.94
N CYS A 197 2.92 9.66 9.23
CA CYS A 197 2.45 9.52 7.85
C CYS A 197 1.11 8.79 7.70
N ARG A 198 0.48 8.35 8.79
CA ARG A 198 -0.70 7.46 8.80
C ARG A 198 -1.81 7.86 7.81
N LYS A 199 -2.06 9.16 7.64
CA LYS A 199 -3.12 9.67 6.75
C LYS A 199 -2.82 9.49 5.26
N LYS A 200 -1.55 9.30 4.90
CA LYS A 200 -1.10 9.11 3.51
C LYS A 200 -0.84 7.64 3.19
N ILE A 201 -0.70 6.79 4.22
CA ILE A 201 -0.40 5.37 4.06
C ILE A 201 -1.69 4.63 3.69
N THR A 202 -1.67 3.99 2.52
CA THR A 202 -2.75 3.12 2.07
C THR A 202 -2.87 1.88 2.96
N LYS A 203 -4.09 1.41 3.20
CA LYS A 203 -4.31 0.16 3.94
C LYS A 203 -3.85 -1.04 3.11
N LEU A 204 -3.35 -2.06 3.79
CA LEU A 204 -3.05 -3.37 3.23
C LEU A 204 -4.15 -4.36 3.66
N ASP A 205 -4.43 -5.37 2.86
CA ASP A 205 -5.40 -6.43 3.18
C ASP A 205 -4.92 -7.42 4.25
N SER A 206 -3.66 -7.27 4.67
CA SER A 206 -3.01 -8.03 5.74
C SER A 206 -2.32 -7.08 6.73
N TRP A 207 -1.99 -7.59 7.91
CA TRP A 207 -1.12 -6.88 8.83
C TRP A 207 0.34 -6.92 8.35
N TRP A 208 1.16 -5.94 8.77
CA TRP A 208 2.55 -5.79 8.33
C TRP A 208 3.45 -5.25 9.43
N TRP A 209 4.71 -5.67 9.41
CA TRP A 209 5.72 -5.37 10.42
C TRP A 209 6.17 -3.90 10.40
N LEU A 210 6.42 -3.37 11.61
CA LEU A 210 7.20 -2.17 11.84
C LEU A 210 8.60 -2.55 12.37
N ALA A 211 9.58 -1.62 12.30
CA ALA A 211 10.92 -1.85 12.81
C ALA A 211 11.04 -1.67 14.33
N THR A 212 10.00 -1.17 14.99
CA THR A 212 10.00 -0.82 16.40
C THR A 212 9.75 -2.04 17.28
N PRO A 213 10.67 -2.42 18.20
CA PRO A 213 10.42 -3.44 19.20
C PRO A 213 9.39 -2.95 20.23
N ASP A 214 8.57 -3.87 20.77
CA ASP A 214 7.66 -3.53 21.86
C ASP A 214 8.45 -3.16 23.13
N SER A 215 9.41 -4.01 23.50
CA SER A 215 10.35 -3.82 24.58
C SER A 215 11.73 -4.39 24.18
N THR A 216 12.66 -4.49 25.12
CA THR A 216 13.98 -5.10 24.93
C THR A 216 14.29 -6.10 26.04
N THR A 217 15.46 -6.75 25.97
CA THR A 217 15.91 -7.69 27.01
C THR A 217 16.09 -7.03 28.39
N SER A 218 16.28 -5.71 28.45
CA SER A 218 16.31 -4.93 29.69
C SER A 218 14.93 -4.62 30.27
N GLY A 219 13.86 -4.86 29.47
CA GLY A 219 12.48 -4.67 29.87
C GLY A 219 11.67 -5.97 29.90
N TYR A 220 10.56 -6.01 29.16
CA TYR A 220 9.64 -7.16 29.14
C TYR A 220 10.10 -8.34 28.27
N GLY A 221 11.15 -8.17 27.47
CA GLY A 221 11.68 -9.23 26.62
C GLY A 221 11.95 -8.77 25.19
N SER A 222 12.42 -9.69 24.38
CA SER A 222 12.85 -9.45 23.00
C SER A 222 12.03 -10.21 21.95
N ASP A 223 10.77 -10.55 22.28
CA ASP A 223 9.97 -11.44 21.45
C ASP A 223 8.89 -10.71 20.64
N ASP A 224 8.43 -9.54 21.12
CA ASP A 224 7.31 -8.81 20.51
C ASP A 224 7.79 -7.61 19.67
N VAL A 225 7.22 -7.51 18.46
CA VAL A 225 7.48 -6.42 17.49
C VAL A 225 6.19 -5.70 17.16
N GLN A 226 6.26 -4.40 16.99
CA GLN A 226 5.10 -3.62 16.55
C GLN A 226 4.70 -3.98 15.12
N TYR A 227 3.40 -4.00 14.85
CA TYR A 227 2.80 -4.17 13.53
C TYR A 227 1.66 -3.20 13.28
N VAL A 228 1.26 -3.07 12.02
CA VAL A 228 0.04 -2.36 11.61
C VAL A 228 -0.96 -3.38 11.09
N SER A 229 -2.18 -3.38 11.62
CA SER A 229 -3.27 -4.25 11.17
C SER A 229 -3.81 -3.84 9.80
N SER A 230 -4.63 -4.70 9.17
CA SER A 230 -5.36 -4.34 7.95
C SER A 230 -6.32 -3.16 8.13
N GLY A 231 -6.79 -2.92 9.35
CA GLY A 231 -7.57 -1.73 9.72
C GLY A 231 -6.75 -0.45 9.87
N GLY A 232 -5.43 -0.56 9.97
CA GLY A 232 -4.52 0.55 10.25
C GLY A 232 -4.29 0.80 11.74
N ASP A 233 -4.65 -0.13 12.62
CA ASP A 233 -4.37 -0.05 14.05
C ASP A 233 -3.00 -0.65 14.34
N VAL A 234 -2.33 -0.12 15.36
CA VAL A 234 -1.02 -0.62 15.81
C VAL A 234 -1.23 -1.65 16.92
N GLY A 235 -0.47 -2.72 16.87
CA GLY A 235 -0.37 -3.77 17.89
C GLY A 235 1.03 -4.35 17.92
N CYS A 236 1.30 -5.30 18.80
CA CYS A 236 2.52 -6.11 18.82
C CYS A 236 2.19 -7.58 18.65
N ASP A 237 3.15 -8.33 18.14
CA ASP A 237 3.04 -9.79 18.00
C ASP A 237 4.45 -10.42 18.03
N TRP A 238 4.49 -11.72 18.23
CA TRP A 238 5.74 -12.46 18.33
C TRP A 238 6.54 -12.43 17.04
N CYS A 239 7.83 -12.16 17.17
CA CYS A 239 8.75 -11.96 16.04
C CYS A 239 8.93 -13.20 15.15
N ASP A 240 8.50 -14.39 15.55
CA ASP A 240 8.50 -15.63 14.79
C ASP A 240 7.20 -15.84 13.98
N TYR A 241 6.21 -14.95 14.08
CA TYR A 241 5.02 -15.01 13.23
C TYR A 241 5.31 -14.47 11.83
N VAL A 242 4.55 -14.97 10.85
CA VAL A 242 4.69 -14.56 9.47
C VAL A 242 3.79 -13.37 9.20
N GLY A 243 4.38 -12.20 8.99
CA GLY A 243 3.72 -10.94 8.66
C GLY A 243 4.17 -10.38 7.31
N ALA A 244 3.36 -9.47 6.74
CA ALA A 244 3.75 -8.80 5.52
C ALA A 244 4.91 -7.82 5.76
N VAL A 245 5.81 -7.72 4.79
CA VAL A 245 6.93 -6.77 4.77
C VAL A 245 6.60 -5.64 3.82
N ARG A 246 6.60 -4.42 4.30
CA ARG A 246 6.26 -3.22 3.54
C ARG A 246 7.39 -2.20 3.62
N PRO A 247 8.37 -2.24 2.70
CA PRO A 247 9.54 -1.39 2.77
C PRO A 247 9.28 0.03 2.26
N PHE A 248 10.16 0.94 2.66
CA PHE A 248 10.28 2.28 2.10
C PHE A 248 11.74 2.58 1.73
N PHE A 249 11.93 3.60 0.90
CA PHE A 249 13.21 4.22 0.60
C PHE A 249 13.08 5.73 0.47
N ILE A 250 14.21 6.45 0.42
CA ILE A 250 14.24 7.91 0.38
C ILE A 250 15.02 8.35 -0.87
N LEU A 251 14.45 9.29 -1.63
CA LEU A 251 15.12 9.95 -2.75
C LEU A 251 15.32 11.43 -2.45
N LYS A 252 16.52 11.93 -2.75
CA LYS A 252 16.80 13.38 -2.78
C LYS A 252 15.85 14.06 -3.76
N SER A 253 15.33 15.19 -3.35
CA SER A 253 14.49 16.07 -4.16
C SER A 253 15.25 16.67 -5.34
#